data_61857e39ed7248927f304bb2600de630
#
_entry.id   61857e39ed7248927f304bb2600de630
#
_cell.length_a   1.000
_cell.length_b   1.000
_cell.length_c   1.000
_cell.angle_alpha   90.00
_cell.angle_beta   90.00
_cell.angle_gamma   90.00
#
_symmetry.space_group_name_H-M   'P 1'
#
loop_
_entity.id
_entity.type
_entity.pdbx_description
1 polymer ?
#
loop_
_entity_poly.entity_id
_entity_poly.type
_entity_poly.pdbx_seq_one_letter_code
_entity_poly.pdbx_strand_id
1 'polypeptide(L)'
;PRNTIDGINIADVLEGKTNTVEGRDGLVFYAGSELQAVRDGQWKIHFPHKYLVVNGETRTDGKPAGFGRLAPQSISNSGIEGIASRHGYVVRELPLSLYDLGTDIGESKNIASDHPEIVKKLTDIAARYRKTLGDSLQNAKGTQNRPVGRNDRT
;
A
#
# COMPACT_ATOMS: atom_id res chain seq x y z
N PRO A 1 14.92 -8.28 21.49
CA PRO A 1 15.63 -8.41 20.22
C PRO A 1 16.58 -7.22 20.02
N ARG A 2 17.73 -7.43 19.37
CA ARG A 2 18.69 -6.34 19.06
C ARG A 2 18.15 -5.38 17.98
N ASN A 3 17.15 -5.81 17.24
CA ASN A 3 16.52 -5.05 16.16
C ASN A 3 15.09 -4.67 16.53
N THR A 4 14.65 -3.50 16.09
CA THR A 4 13.25 -3.09 16.15
C THR A 4 12.41 -4.10 15.37
N ILE A 5 11.31 -4.54 15.96
CA ILE A 5 10.31 -5.41 15.30
C ILE A 5 9.05 -4.60 15.04
N ASP A 6 8.39 -4.90 13.93
CA ASP A 6 7.15 -4.21 13.52
C ASP A 6 5.90 -4.78 14.22
N GLY A 7 6.07 -5.86 14.96
CA GLY A 7 5.00 -6.49 15.75
C GLY A 7 4.65 -5.66 16.98
N ILE A 8 3.36 -5.64 17.30
CA ILE A 8 2.83 -5.10 18.55
C ILE A 8 2.35 -6.24 19.45
N ASN A 9 2.35 -6.03 20.76
CA ASN A 9 1.84 -7.00 21.70
C ASN A 9 0.30 -7.08 21.60
N ILE A 10 -0.23 -8.25 21.28
CA ILE A 10 -1.67 -8.54 21.20
C ILE A 10 -2.14 -9.53 22.27
N ALA A 11 -1.31 -9.81 23.29
CA ALA A 11 -1.61 -10.82 24.30
C ALA A 11 -2.94 -10.54 25.01
N ASP A 12 -3.20 -9.30 25.41
CA ASP A 12 -4.42 -8.93 26.11
C ASP A 12 -5.70 -9.11 25.24
N VAL A 13 -5.57 -8.95 23.92
CA VAL A 13 -6.67 -9.24 22.98
C VAL A 13 -6.89 -10.75 22.90
N LEU A 14 -5.82 -11.56 22.80
CA LEU A 14 -5.92 -13.02 22.74
C LEU A 14 -6.46 -13.63 24.04
N GLU A 15 -6.19 -13.00 25.18
CA GLU A 15 -6.70 -13.40 26.49
C GLU A 15 -8.12 -12.86 26.78
N GLY A 16 -8.71 -12.11 25.85
CA GLY A 16 -10.05 -11.53 26.00
C GLY A 16 -10.16 -10.38 27.01
N LYS A 17 -9.04 -9.79 27.42
CA LYS A 17 -9.01 -8.68 28.37
C LYS A 17 -9.39 -7.33 27.74
N THR A 18 -9.17 -7.19 26.45
CA THR A 18 -9.51 -6.00 25.65
C THR A 18 -9.89 -6.40 24.22
N ASN A 19 -10.67 -5.54 23.55
CA ASN A 19 -11.01 -5.68 22.13
C ASN A 19 -10.18 -4.72 21.25
N THR A 20 -9.25 -3.98 21.84
CA THR A 20 -8.45 -2.96 21.15
C THR A 20 -6.98 -3.26 21.31
N VAL A 21 -6.21 -2.93 20.29
CA VAL A 21 -4.75 -3.00 20.30
C VAL A 21 -4.21 -1.59 20.27
N GLU A 22 -3.45 -1.22 21.29
CA GLU A 22 -2.78 0.08 21.36
C GLU A 22 -1.37 0.03 20.76
N GLY A 23 -0.81 1.19 20.44
CA GLY A 23 0.60 1.34 20.03
C GLY A 23 0.84 1.27 18.54
N ARG A 24 -0.20 1.29 17.69
CA ARG A 24 -0.06 1.44 16.23
C ARG A 24 -0.73 2.70 15.73
N ASP A 25 0.06 3.57 15.11
CA ASP A 25 -0.41 4.81 14.50
C ASP A 25 -0.96 4.56 13.07
N GLY A 26 -2.01 3.74 12.97
CA GLY A 26 -2.63 3.41 11.69
C GLY A 26 -1.97 2.22 10.95
N LEU A 27 -2.57 1.84 9.85
CA LEU A 27 -2.08 0.82 8.92
C LEU A 27 -1.58 1.49 7.65
N VAL A 28 -0.42 1.08 7.17
CA VAL A 28 0.18 1.58 5.93
C VAL A 28 0.15 0.51 4.84
N PHE A 29 -0.13 0.92 3.61
CA PHE A 29 -0.23 0.04 2.46
C PHE A 29 0.85 0.42 1.45
N TYR A 30 1.76 -0.51 1.23
CA TYR A 30 2.84 -0.39 0.27
C TYR A 30 2.62 -1.30 -0.93
N ALA A 31 2.85 -0.78 -2.14
CA ALA A 31 3.04 -1.58 -3.34
C ALA A 31 4.52 -1.52 -3.73
N GLY A 32 5.25 -2.59 -3.44
CA GLY A 32 6.73 -2.55 -3.53
C GLY A 32 7.30 -1.52 -2.57
N SER A 33 7.92 -0.46 -3.08
CA SER A 33 8.48 0.65 -2.32
C SER A 33 7.61 1.93 -2.31
N GLU A 34 6.43 1.88 -2.89
CA GLU A 34 5.47 3.00 -2.96
C GLU A 34 4.51 2.97 -1.77
N LEU A 35 4.49 4.02 -0.96
CA LEU A 35 3.46 4.21 0.07
C LEU A 35 2.18 4.73 -0.60
N GLN A 36 1.25 3.82 -0.88
CA GLN A 36 0.04 4.15 -1.64
C GLN A 36 -1.13 4.57 -0.76
N ALA A 37 -1.27 4.01 0.46
CA ALA A 37 -2.38 4.40 1.32
C ALA A 37 -2.04 4.29 2.82
N VAL A 38 -2.83 5.00 3.63
CA VAL A 38 -2.84 4.92 5.10
C VAL A 38 -4.27 4.80 5.59
N ARG A 39 -4.50 3.93 6.58
CA ARG A 39 -5.78 3.79 7.26
C ARG A 39 -5.61 4.03 8.76
N ASP A 40 -6.50 4.81 9.35
CA ASP A 40 -6.65 4.97 10.79
C ASP A 40 -8.13 4.92 11.17
N GLY A 41 -8.51 3.89 11.92
CA GLY A 41 -9.91 3.59 12.22
C GLY A 41 -10.73 3.34 10.94
N GLN A 42 -11.78 4.12 10.74
CA GLN A 42 -12.63 4.06 9.55
C GLN A 42 -12.08 4.86 8.36
N TRP A 43 -11.14 5.76 8.60
CA TRP A 43 -10.63 6.66 7.57
C TRP A 43 -9.48 6.03 6.79
N LYS A 44 -9.55 6.08 5.46
CA LYS A 44 -8.47 5.63 4.57
C LYS A 44 -8.15 6.70 3.53
N ILE A 45 -6.89 7.13 3.51
CA ILE A 45 -6.36 8.03 2.48
C ILE A 45 -5.56 7.24 1.47
N HIS A 46 -5.74 7.55 0.19
CA HIS A 46 -4.82 7.16 -0.87
C HIS A 46 -4.01 8.38 -1.32
N PHE A 47 -2.71 8.20 -1.45
CA PHE A 47 -1.83 9.17 -2.08
C PHE A 47 -1.85 8.97 -3.60
N PRO A 48 -1.53 10.00 -4.40
CA PRO A 48 -1.51 9.86 -5.86
C PRO A 48 -0.59 8.71 -6.29
N HIS A 49 -1.14 7.73 -7.02
CA HIS A 49 -0.39 6.61 -7.56
C HIS A 49 -1.10 6.00 -8.77
N LYS A 50 -0.36 5.19 -9.54
CA LYS A 50 -0.91 4.38 -10.62
C LYS A 50 -1.43 3.04 -10.08
N TYR A 51 -2.51 2.53 -10.69
CA TYR A 51 -3.06 1.22 -10.35
C TYR A 51 -3.59 0.50 -11.60
N LEU A 52 -3.75 -0.81 -11.49
CA LEU A 52 -4.20 -1.67 -12.58
C LEU A 52 -5.70 -1.94 -12.48
N VAL A 53 -6.40 -1.81 -13.60
CA VAL A 53 -7.83 -2.11 -13.71
C VAL A 53 -8.04 -3.17 -14.79
N VAL A 54 -8.83 -4.19 -14.47
CA VAL A 54 -9.33 -5.16 -15.44
C VAL A 54 -10.60 -4.58 -16.06
N ASN A 55 -10.55 -4.21 -17.33
CA ASN A 55 -11.70 -3.60 -18.01
C ASN A 55 -12.25 -4.44 -19.20
N GLY A 56 -11.97 -5.74 -19.20
CA GLY A 56 -12.46 -6.68 -20.22
C GLY A 56 -11.61 -6.73 -21.49
N GLU A 57 -10.43 -6.08 -21.51
CA GLU A 57 -9.52 -6.16 -22.64
C GLU A 57 -8.82 -7.52 -22.73
N THR A 58 -8.24 -7.80 -23.88
CA THR A 58 -7.47 -9.02 -24.10
C THR A 58 -5.99 -8.81 -23.80
N ARG A 59 -5.34 -9.86 -23.38
CA ARG A 59 -3.88 -9.92 -23.19
C ARG A 59 -3.18 -9.92 -24.55
N THR A 60 -1.88 -9.70 -24.55
CA THR A 60 -1.03 -9.77 -25.75
C THR A 60 -1.05 -11.14 -26.44
N ASP A 61 -1.38 -12.23 -25.72
CA ASP A 61 -1.56 -13.57 -26.27
C ASP A 61 -2.98 -13.87 -26.73
N GLY A 62 -3.86 -12.86 -26.81
CA GLY A 62 -5.25 -12.97 -27.27
C GLY A 62 -6.23 -13.57 -26.26
N LYS A 63 -5.78 -13.91 -25.04
CA LYS A 63 -6.64 -14.45 -23.99
C LYS A 63 -7.31 -13.31 -23.18
N PRO A 64 -8.43 -13.59 -22.50
CA PRO A 64 -9.06 -12.62 -21.62
C PRO A 64 -8.09 -12.07 -20.57
N ALA A 65 -8.28 -10.80 -20.18
CA ALA A 65 -7.54 -10.18 -19.08
C ALA A 65 -7.71 -11.01 -17.79
N GLY A 66 -6.65 -11.17 -17.06
CA GLY A 66 -6.66 -11.94 -15.82
C GLY A 66 -5.26 -12.12 -15.23
N PHE A 67 -5.19 -12.52 -13.96
CA PHE A 67 -3.92 -12.91 -13.34
C PHE A 67 -3.44 -14.24 -13.91
N GLY A 68 -2.67 -14.16 -14.98
CA GLY A 68 -1.94 -15.29 -15.51
C GLY A 68 -0.65 -15.53 -14.72
N ARG A 69 -0.01 -16.69 -14.99
CA ARG A 69 1.31 -16.98 -14.46
C ARG A 69 2.33 -16.05 -15.13
N LEU A 70 2.85 -15.08 -14.38
CA LEU A 70 3.92 -14.20 -14.86
C LEU A 70 5.26 -14.94 -14.88
N ALA A 71 6.04 -14.77 -15.95
CA ALA A 71 7.45 -15.13 -15.91
C ALA A 71 8.17 -14.26 -14.86
N PRO A 72 9.08 -14.80 -14.03
CA PRO A 72 9.74 -14.04 -12.96
C PRO A 72 10.42 -12.76 -13.42
N GLN A 73 10.98 -12.74 -14.63
CA GLN A 73 11.64 -11.55 -15.19
C GLN A 73 10.66 -10.42 -15.54
N SER A 74 9.38 -10.70 -15.63
CA SER A 74 8.40 -9.71 -16.06
C SER A 74 7.98 -8.74 -14.95
N ILE A 75 8.14 -9.12 -13.69
CA ILE A 75 7.76 -8.29 -12.54
C ILE A 75 8.82 -7.23 -12.27
N SER A 76 10.11 -7.58 -12.40
CA SER A 76 11.22 -6.68 -12.04
C SER A 76 11.61 -5.67 -13.12
N ASN A 77 11.33 -5.95 -14.40
CA ASN A 77 11.92 -5.20 -15.52
C ASN A 77 10.92 -4.41 -16.38
N SER A 78 9.63 -4.51 -16.15
CA SER A 78 8.64 -3.94 -17.09
C SER A 78 7.73 -2.87 -16.48
N GLY A 79 7.82 -2.66 -15.18
CA GLY A 79 6.95 -1.70 -14.50
C GLY A 79 5.47 -2.01 -14.65
N ILE A 80 4.62 -1.10 -14.17
CA ILE A 80 3.17 -1.25 -14.16
C ILE A 80 2.59 -1.32 -15.59
N GLU A 81 3.12 -0.55 -16.53
CA GLU A 81 2.69 -0.52 -17.92
C GLU A 81 2.99 -1.85 -18.64
N GLY A 82 4.14 -2.44 -18.39
CA GLY A 82 4.51 -3.74 -18.96
C GLY A 82 3.66 -4.87 -18.39
N ILE A 83 3.28 -4.83 -17.13
CA ILE A 83 2.34 -5.77 -16.52
C ILE A 83 0.97 -5.61 -17.16
N ALA A 84 0.46 -4.38 -17.26
CA ALA A 84 -0.83 -4.08 -17.87
C ALA A 84 -0.93 -4.64 -19.29
N SER A 85 0.05 -4.33 -20.13
CA SER A 85 0.08 -4.78 -21.54
C SER A 85 0.01 -6.31 -21.68
N ARG A 86 0.75 -7.05 -20.85
CA ARG A 86 0.77 -8.52 -20.93
C ARG A 86 -0.50 -9.18 -20.41
N HIS A 87 -1.17 -8.57 -19.45
CA HIS A 87 -2.33 -9.15 -18.78
C HIS A 87 -3.66 -8.60 -19.25
N GLY A 88 -3.66 -7.63 -20.19
CA GLY A 88 -4.88 -6.96 -20.64
C GLY A 88 -5.49 -6.08 -19.55
N TYR A 89 -4.65 -5.47 -18.71
CA TYR A 89 -5.06 -4.45 -17.75
C TYR A 89 -4.85 -3.07 -18.33
N VAL A 90 -5.60 -2.11 -17.79
CA VAL A 90 -5.41 -0.68 -18.07
C VAL A 90 -4.78 -0.02 -16.85
N VAL A 91 -3.77 0.79 -17.07
CA VAL A 91 -3.20 1.66 -16.04
C VAL A 91 -4.07 2.88 -15.88
N ARG A 92 -4.46 3.17 -14.65
CA ARG A 92 -5.15 4.40 -14.27
C ARG A 92 -4.40 5.11 -13.17
N GLU A 93 -4.64 6.40 -13.02
CA GLU A 93 -4.11 7.22 -11.94
C GLU A 93 -5.21 7.49 -10.92
N LEU A 94 -4.91 7.25 -9.66
CA LEU A 94 -5.74 7.65 -8.53
C LEU A 94 -5.19 8.96 -7.97
N PRO A 95 -5.96 10.05 -7.91
CA PRO A 95 -5.55 11.27 -7.21
C PRO A 95 -5.58 11.07 -5.70
N LEU A 96 -5.15 12.09 -4.94
CA LEU A 96 -5.36 12.10 -3.49
C LEU A 96 -6.84 11.89 -3.21
N SER A 97 -7.14 10.85 -2.43
CA SER A 97 -8.53 10.45 -2.16
C SER A 97 -8.68 10.04 -0.70
N LEU A 98 -9.76 10.47 -0.05
CA LEU A 98 -10.13 10.06 1.30
C LEU A 98 -11.47 9.35 1.27
N TYR A 99 -11.56 8.24 2.01
CA TYR A 99 -12.75 7.43 2.14
C TYR A 99 -13.09 7.16 3.60
N ASP A 100 -14.40 7.15 3.92
CA ASP A 100 -14.94 6.67 5.19
C ASP A 100 -15.40 5.23 5.02
N LEU A 101 -14.58 4.28 5.41
CA LEU A 101 -14.88 2.84 5.29
C LEU A 101 -16.01 2.37 6.21
N GLY A 102 -16.46 3.20 7.15
CA GLY A 102 -17.63 2.92 7.97
C GLY A 102 -18.94 3.01 7.18
N THR A 103 -18.97 3.88 6.15
CA THR A 103 -20.15 4.12 5.31
C THR A 103 -19.93 3.78 3.84
N ASP A 104 -18.68 3.73 3.39
CA ASP A 104 -18.28 3.47 1.99
C ASP A 104 -17.11 2.47 1.93
N ILE A 105 -17.38 1.21 2.26
CA ILE A 105 -16.37 0.14 2.22
C ILE A 105 -15.83 -0.11 0.79
N GLY A 106 -16.58 0.28 -0.23
CA GLY A 106 -16.21 0.14 -1.63
C GLY A 106 -15.33 1.27 -2.17
N GLU A 107 -14.99 2.27 -1.33
CA GLU A 107 -14.13 3.41 -1.72
C GLU A 107 -14.65 4.11 -2.99
N SER A 108 -15.96 4.34 -3.07
CA SER A 108 -16.63 4.84 -4.27
C SER A 108 -16.68 6.37 -4.34
N LYS A 109 -16.66 7.06 -3.20
CA LYS A 109 -16.81 8.52 -3.10
C LYS A 109 -15.60 9.15 -2.40
N ASN A 110 -14.77 9.87 -3.18
CA ASN A 110 -13.71 10.68 -2.60
C ASN A 110 -14.28 11.89 -1.86
N ILE A 111 -13.99 11.97 -0.55
CA ILE A 111 -14.46 13.05 0.35
C ILE A 111 -13.29 13.89 0.91
N ALA A 112 -12.13 13.87 0.28
CA ALA A 112 -10.93 14.57 0.76
C ALA A 112 -11.14 16.09 0.90
N SER A 113 -11.95 16.71 0.02
CA SER A 113 -12.27 18.13 0.09
C SER A 113 -13.12 18.51 1.31
N ASP A 114 -13.93 17.56 1.79
CA ASP A 114 -14.89 17.80 2.86
C ASP A 114 -14.26 17.62 4.26
N HIS A 115 -13.09 16.95 4.32
CA HIS A 115 -12.40 16.57 5.57
C HIS A 115 -10.91 16.89 5.56
N PRO A 116 -10.49 18.15 5.37
CA PRO A 116 -9.07 18.52 5.30
C PRO A 116 -8.28 18.20 6.57
N GLU A 117 -8.91 18.21 7.74
CA GLU A 117 -8.30 17.84 9.01
C GLU A 117 -7.93 16.36 9.09
N ILE A 118 -8.78 15.49 8.53
CA ILE A 118 -8.52 14.04 8.45
C ILE A 118 -7.41 13.76 7.43
N VAL A 119 -7.46 14.44 6.27
CA VAL A 119 -6.38 14.37 5.26
C VAL A 119 -5.05 14.74 5.89
N LYS A 120 -5.00 15.85 6.67
CA LYS A 120 -3.79 16.26 7.36
C LYS A 120 -3.31 15.19 8.36
N LYS A 121 -4.21 14.68 9.22
CA LYS A 121 -3.87 13.65 10.22
C LYS A 121 -3.24 12.42 9.57
N LEU A 122 -3.87 11.88 8.51
CA LEU A 122 -3.37 10.67 7.84
C LEU A 122 -2.08 10.94 7.05
N THR A 123 -1.91 12.15 6.53
CA THR A 123 -0.66 12.57 5.88
C THR A 123 0.48 12.68 6.90
N ASP A 124 0.21 13.15 8.12
CA ASP A 124 1.21 13.20 9.21
C ASP A 124 1.63 11.78 9.63
N ILE A 125 0.69 10.81 9.65
CA ILE A 125 1.01 9.38 9.84
C ILE A 125 1.93 8.89 8.71
N ALA A 126 1.56 9.15 7.45
CA ALA A 126 2.36 8.76 6.29
C ALA A 126 3.79 9.34 6.35
N ALA A 127 3.94 10.59 6.78
CA ALA A 127 5.25 11.24 6.90
C ALA A 127 6.19 10.50 7.86
N ARG A 128 5.66 9.97 8.99
CA ARG A 128 6.45 9.15 9.92
C ARG A 128 6.93 7.86 9.26
N TYR A 129 6.06 7.17 8.53
CA TYR A 129 6.42 5.93 7.84
C TYR A 129 7.37 6.18 6.67
N ARG A 130 7.20 7.27 5.90
CA ARG A 130 8.14 7.68 4.85
C ARG A 130 9.55 7.90 5.41
N LYS A 131 9.66 8.53 6.59
CA LYS A 131 10.94 8.74 7.24
C LYS A 131 11.62 7.42 7.64
N THR A 132 10.87 6.43 8.09
CA THR A 132 11.41 5.16 8.59
C THR A 132 11.59 4.12 7.49
N LEU A 133 10.59 3.93 6.64
CA LEU A 133 10.55 2.88 5.61
C LEU A 133 10.86 3.39 4.20
N GLY A 134 10.72 4.70 3.97
CA GLY A 134 10.88 5.30 2.65
C GLY A 134 9.58 5.32 1.83
N ASP A 135 9.66 5.95 0.66
CA ASP A 135 8.56 6.02 -0.32
C ASP A 135 9.13 6.43 -1.68
N SER A 136 9.11 5.53 -2.66
CA SER A 136 9.64 5.81 -4.00
C SER A 136 8.80 6.83 -4.78
N LEU A 137 7.51 7.00 -4.47
CA LEU A 137 6.67 8.05 -5.08
C LEU A 137 7.18 9.46 -4.76
N GLN A 138 7.89 9.62 -3.65
CA GLN A 138 8.45 10.91 -3.20
C GLN A 138 9.98 10.92 -3.16
N ASN A 139 10.65 9.91 -3.73
CA ASN A 139 12.10 9.71 -3.64
C ASN A 139 12.63 9.72 -2.19
N ALA A 140 11.79 9.37 -1.22
CA ALA A 140 12.16 9.32 0.20
C ALA A 140 12.87 8.00 0.51
N LYS A 141 14.08 8.09 1.07
CA LYS A 141 14.83 6.93 1.57
C LYS A 141 14.48 6.70 3.04
N GLY A 142 14.12 5.45 3.37
CA GLY A 142 13.88 5.05 4.75
C GLY A 142 15.18 4.95 5.57
N THR A 143 15.11 5.39 6.83
CA THR A 143 16.25 5.35 7.76
C THR A 143 16.41 4.00 8.47
N GLN A 144 15.36 3.15 8.43
CA GLN A 144 15.33 1.85 9.12
C GLN A 144 15.29 0.66 8.15
N ASN A 145 15.51 0.89 6.86
CA ASN A 145 15.61 -0.18 5.88
C ASN A 145 16.82 -1.06 6.19
N ARG A 146 16.58 -2.35 6.32
CA ARG A 146 17.64 -3.33 6.55
C ARG A 146 18.25 -3.75 5.22
N PRO A 147 19.57 -3.97 5.18
CA PRO A 147 20.19 -4.61 4.02
C PRO A 147 19.58 -6.01 3.82
N VAL A 148 19.53 -6.46 2.58
CA VAL A 148 19.16 -7.86 2.27
C VAL A 148 20.07 -8.82 3.05
N GLY A 149 19.46 -9.81 3.69
CA GLY A 149 20.20 -10.87 4.34
C GLY A 149 21.07 -11.61 3.31
N ARG A 150 22.37 -11.68 3.56
CA ARG A 150 23.29 -12.48 2.76
C ARG A 150 23.53 -13.79 3.48
N ASN A 151 23.53 -14.88 2.75
CA ASN A 151 24.00 -16.15 3.26
C ASN A 151 25.51 -16.24 2.99
N ASP A 152 26.31 -15.90 3.98
CA ASP A 152 27.79 -15.95 3.90
C ASP A 152 28.31 -17.38 4.10
N ARG A 153 27.48 -18.41 3.86
CA ARG A 153 27.94 -19.80 3.81
C ARG A 153 28.65 -20.05 2.46
N THR A 154 29.93 -19.80 2.42
CA THR A 154 30.88 -20.41 1.49
C THR A 154 31.23 -21.79 1.98
#